data_1e01439d4c69db73665d4a516520b884
#
_entry.id   1e01439d4c69db73665d4a516520b884
#
_cell.length_a   1.000
_cell.length_b   1.000
_cell.length_c   1.000
_cell.angle_alpha   90.00
_cell.angle_beta   90.00
_cell.angle_gamma   90.00
#
_symmetry.space_group_name_H-M   'P 1'
#
loop_
_entity.id
_entity.type
_entity.pdbx_description
1 polymer ?
#
loop_
_entity_poly.entity_id
_entity_poly.type
_entity_poly.pdbx_seq_one_letter_code
_entity_poly.pdbx_strand_id
1 'polypeptide(L)'
;MGKQNQTKSNKIEQFDVAIIGAGINGAVAAAALSAAGQKVLLVDKGDFAGFTSQESSNLVWGGIKYLQTYEFWLVFKLCLARNKLMRAYPNQIKEIGFLASLGPTAPFGRLLGAFGTLFYWAIGLLGTTPPSTYSAKKAKELEPNLITGRKAVKYFDAQLPDNDSRFVYDFIRHAKSRGADVRNYTELIAAKFQGEWELTLKSGRKTTTVTANSVVNAAGPYAQNVSSLLGSKTKAGLVFSKGIHLILNRKLTEKYQVLAFWDEEGRLFYVLPMGDRSMIGTTDTRVEKPETKTNKEDIEFVLRQINAQLELANPITEDQIVADRSGVRPLVVESGESGSNQDWHALSRKHAIEANRDKRVVTILGGKLTDCLNVGEEVIDELKGFGMKLDDPGTWFGEGSQERKTEFFARVAAQTKGDVDLIASGLWRRHGQRAFEVIGKEKLEDLFDGLGITAQELRYVAQHEEVVTRSDLLRRRLPVMMARSEKELASNKKLQNLLVELGL
;
A
#
# COMPACT_ATOMS: atom_id res chain seq x y z
N MET A 1 -38.04 0.21 -49.49
CA MET A 1 -36.63 0.05 -49.19
C MET A 1 -36.44 0.01 -47.68
N GLY A 2 -36.40 -1.20 -47.15
CA GLY A 2 -36.29 -1.41 -45.68
C GLY A 2 -34.87 -1.18 -45.20
N LYS A 3 -34.71 -0.29 -44.24
CA LYS A 3 -33.46 -0.18 -43.49
C LYS A 3 -33.36 -1.38 -42.53
N GLN A 4 -32.50 -2.34 -42.86
CA GLN A 4 -32.08 -3.37 -41.92
C GLN A 4 -31.32 -2.70 -40.78
N ASN A 5 -31.95 -2.61 -39.60
CA ASN A 5 -31.25 -2.36 -38.36
C ASN A 5 -30.37 -3.59 -38.07
N GLN A 6 -29.08 -3.51 -38.38
CA GLN A 6 -28.09 -4.43 -37.87
C GLN A 6 -27.97 -4.19 -36.37
N THR A 7 -28.67 -4.98 -35.57
CA THR A 7 -28.37 -5.18 -34.16
C THR A 7 -26.97 -5.74 -34.08
N LYS A 8 -25.98 -4.88 -33.69
CA LYS A 8 -24.65 -5.35 -33.30
C LYS A 8 -24.88 -6.34 -32.15
N SER A 9 -24.73 -7.61 -32.41
CA SER A 9 -24.60 -8.64 -31.39
C SER A 9 -23.44 -8.21 -30.47
N ASN A 10 -23.73 -7.76 -29.25
CA ASN A 10 -22.74 -7.51 -28.24
C ASN A 10 -22.13 -8.87 -27.87
N LYS A 11 -21.00 -9.21 -28.48
CA LYS A 11 -20.25 -10.43 -28.16
C LYS A 11 -19.86 -10.30 -26.68
N ILE A 12 -20.29 -11.24 -25.83
CA ILE A 12 -19.92 -11.29 -24.42
C ILE A 12 -18.39 -11.47 -24.34
N GLU A 13 -17.73 -10.60 -23.58
CA GLU A 13 -16.29 -10.67 -23.37
C GLU A 13 -15.97 -11.87 -22.48
N GLN A 14 -15.01 -12.68 -22.89
CA GLN A 14 -14.61 -13.91 -22.18
C GLN A 14 -13.18 -13.75 -21.64
N PHE A 15 -12.99 -14.19 -20.40
CA PHE A 15 -11.72 -14.17 -19.67
C PHE A 15 -11.41 -15.56 -19.10
N ASP A 16 -10.11 -15.82 -18.86
CA ASP A 16 -9.71 -17.02 -18.13
C ASP A 16 -9.94 -16.82 -16.64
N VAL A 17 -9.59 -15.63 -16.13
CA VAL A 17 -9.73 -15.29 -14.71
C VAL A 17 -10.32 -13.88 -14.56
N ALA A 18 -11.37 -13.75 -13.75
CA ALA A 18 -11.87 -12.46 -13.28
C ALA A 18 -11.44 -12.23 -11.82
N ILE A 19 -10.81 -11.09 -11.53
CA ILE A 19 -10.33 -10.71 -10.21
C ILE A 19 -11.20 -9.56 -9.70
N ILE A 20 -11.81 -9.74 -8.53
CA ILE A 20 -12.69 -8.77 -7.90
C ILE A 20 -11.99 -8.09 -6.73
N GLY A 21 -11.70 -6.79 -6.88
CA GLY A 21 -10.93 -5.96 -5.96
C GLY A 21 -9.49 -5.73 -6.44
N ALA A 22 -9.12 -4.45 -6.59
CA ALA A 22 -7.82 -4.00 -7.07
C ALA A 22 -7.00 -3.29 -5.96
N GLY A 23 -7.08 -3.80 -4.74
CA GLY A 23 -6.10 -3.57 -3.69
C GLY A 23 -4.82 -4.35 -3.96
N ILE A 24 -3.88 -4.37 -3.01
CA ILE A 24 -2.58 -5.04 -3.19
C ILE A 24 -2.73 -6.51 -3.60
N ASN A 25 -3.65 -7.27 -2.99
CA ASN A 25 -3.83 -8.70 -3.29
C ASN A 25 -4.35 -8.94 -4.71
N GLY A 26 -5.33 -8.16 -5.17
CA GLY A 26 -5.85 -8.30 -6.53
C GLY A 26 -4.88 -7.81 -7.59
N ALA A 27 -4.12 -6.75 -7.30
CA ALA A 27 -3.11 -6.22 -8.21
C ALA A 27 -1.96 -7.22 -8.42
N VAL A 28 -1.45 -7.85 -7.36
CA VAL A 28 -0.39 -8.88 -7.49
C VAL A 28 -0.92 -10.14 -8.18
N ALA A 29 -2.15 -10.58 -7.86
CA ALA A 29 -2.78 -11.70 -8.54
C ALA A 29 -2.93 -11.43 -10.06
N ALA A 30 -3.35 -10.22 -10.44
CA ALA A 30 -3.48 -9.82 -11.85
C ALA A 30 -2.11 -9.83 -12.55
N ALA A 31 -1.06 -9.27 -11.91
CA ALA A 31 0.29 -9.25 -12.48
C ALA A 31 0.85 -10.66 -12.68
N ALA A 32 0.69 -11.52 -11.68
CA ALA A 32 1.18 -12.90 -11.70
C ALA A 32 0.46 -13.76 -12.75
N LEU A 33 -0.87 -13.69 -12.79
CA LEU A 33 -1.69 -14.47 -13.72
C LEU A 33 -1.54 -14.01 -15.18
N SER A 34 -1.43 -12.69 -15.40
CA SER A 34 -1.15 -12.18 -16.75
C SER A 34 0.24 -12.59 -17.24
N ALA A 35 1.23 -12.68 -16.33
CA ALA A 35 2.55 -13.22 -16.65
C ALA A 35 2.52 -14.72 -16.93
N ALA A 36 1.58 -15.45 -16.31
CA ALA A 36 1.33 -16.88 -16.57
C ALA A 36 0.44 -17.13 -17.81
N GLY A 37 0.30 -16.15 -18.70
CA GLY A 37 -0.37 -16.28 -19.99
C GLY A 37 -1.91 -16.22 -19.93
N GLN A 38 -2.49 -15.88 -18.78
CA GLN A 38 -3.96 -15.85 -18.64
C GLN A 38 -4.55 -14.54 -19.15
N LYS A 39 -5.71 -14.63 -19.79
CA LYS A 39 -6.54 -13.46 -20.11
C LYS A 39 -7.30 -13.01 -18.87
N VAL A 40 -6.78 -11.98 -18.22
CA VAL A 40 -7.22 -11.49 -16.91
C VAL A 40 -8.16 -10.28 -17.07
N LEU A 41 -9.26 -10.29 -16.31
CA LEU A 41 -10.08 -9.12 -16.01
C LEU A 41 -9.84 -8.74 -14.54
N LEU A 42 -9.47 -7.49 -14.26
CA LEU A 42 -9.39 -6.93 -12.92
C LEU A 42 -10.41 -5.81 -12.76
N VAL A 43 -11.32 -5.91 -11.79
CA VAL A 43 -12.33 -4.88 -11.52
C VAL A 43 -12.26 -4.41 -10.07
N ASP A 44 -12.54 -3.12 -9.85
CA ASP A 44 -12.74 -2.56 -8.52
C ASP A 44 -13.95 -1.61 -8.51
N LYS A 45 -14.77 -1.68 -7.45
CA LYS A 45 -15.94 -0.81 -7.29
C LYS A 45 -15.60 0.68 -7.10
N GLY A 46 -14.38 0.96 -6.64
CA GLY A 46 -13.80 2.30 -6.55
C GLY A 46 -12.60 2.46 -7.46
N ASP A 47 -11.71 3.38 -7.12
CA ASP A 47 -10.42 3.45 -7.77
C ASP A 47 -9.48 2.37 -7.25
N PHE A 48 -8.47 2.04 -8.05
CA PHE A 48 -7.41 1.10 -7.69
C PHE A 48 -6.71 1.53 -6.41
N ALA A 49 -6.45 0.57 -5.50
CA ALA A 49 -5.92 0.81 -4.17
C ALA A 49 -6.75 1.78 -3.30
N GLY A 50 -7.99 2.12 -3.66
CA GLY A 50 -8.79 3.19 -3.05
C GLY A 50 -9.33 2.91 -1.64
N PHE A 51 -9.03 1.75 -1.04
CA PHE A 51 -9.47 1.35 0.30
C PHE A 51 -8.26 1.12 1.22
N THR A 52 -8.19 0.00 1.92
CA THR A 52 -7.11 -0.33 2.88
C THR A 52 -5.70 -0.11 2.32
N SER A 53 -5.50 -0.38 1.02
CA SER A 53 -4.19 -0.32 0.38
C SER A 53 -3.63 1.10 0.15
N GLN A 54 -4.39 2.17 0.39
CA GLN A 54 -3.90 3.54 0.41
C GLN A 54 -3.70 4.11 1.83
N GLU A 55 -4.00 3.33 2.87
CA GLU A 55 -4.09 3.81 4.25
C GLU A 55 -3.05 3.15 5.16
N SER A 56 -1.99 2.55 4.60
CA SER A 56 -0.93 1.92 5.38
C SER A 56 0.07 2.92 5.94
N SER A 57 0.99 2.46 6.76
CA SER A 57 2.12 3.25 7.26
C SER A 57 3.23 3.44 6.22
N ASN A 58 3.06 3.05 4.97
CA ASN A 58 4.11 2.95 3.94
C ASN A 58 5.31 2.07 4.34
N LEU A 59 5.15 1.17 5.30
CA LEU A 59 6.21 0.29 5.78
C LEU A 59 6.14 -1.08 5.12
N VAL A 60 7.29 -1.55 4.66
CA VAL A 60 7.54 -2.94 4.26
C VAL A 60 8.23 -3.62 5.42
N TRP A 61 7.43 -4.09 6.37
CA TRP A 61 7.84 -4.41 7.73
C TRP A 61 7.96 -5.91 7.96
N GLY A 62 9.10 -6.37 8.47
CA GLY A 62 9.37 -7.78 8.78
C GLY A 62 8.72 -8.29 10.07
N GLY A 63 8.02 -7.44 10.83
CA GLY A 63 7.14 -7.86 11.90
C GLY A 63 7.83 -8.14 13.25
N ILE A 64 8.84 -7.38 13.63
CA ILE A 64 9.61 -7.56 14.88
C ILE A 64 8.71 -7.74 16.13
N LYS A 65 7.53 -7.07 16.20
CA LYS A 65 6.61 -7.21 17.35
C LYS A 65 6.10 -8.64 17.56
N TYR A 66 6.02 -9.46 16.49
CA TYR A 66 5.55 -10.84 16.61
C TYR A 66 6.58 -11.78 17.27
N LEU A 67 7.80 -11.30 17.54
CA LEU A 67 8.73 -11.99 18.43
C LEU A 67 8.19 -12.06 19.88
N GLN A 68 7.39 -11.07 20.29
CA GLN A 68 6.77 -11.03 21.62
C GLN A 68 5.67 -12.10 21.79
N THR A 69 5.05 -12.52 20.68
CA THR A 69 4.04 -13.59 20.64
C THR A 69 4.62 -14.93 20.17
N TYR A 70 5.96 -15.03 20.12
CA TYR A 70 6.70 -16.24 19.71
C TYR A 70 6.39 -16.75 18.30
N GLU A 71 5.88 -15.88 17.41
CA GLU A 71 5.58 -16.21 16.00
C GLU A 71 6.84 -16.15 15.13
N PHE A 72 7.93 -16.86 15.52
CA PHE A 72 9.22 -16.82 14.85
C PHE A 72 9.15 -17.18 13.37
N TRP A 73 8.32 -18.15 13.02
CA TRP A 73 8.15 -18.56 11.62
C TRP A 73 7.49 -17.47 10.76
N LEU A 74 6.51 -16.75 11.32
CA LEU A 74 5.90 -15.60 10.65
C LEU A 74 6.93 -14.49 10.43
N VAL A 75 7.72 -14.17 11.45
CA VAL A 75 8.79 -13.17 11.36
C VAL A 75 9.81 -13.54 10.30
N PHE A 76 10.25 -14.81 10.27
CA PHE A 76 11.16 -15.31 9.25
C PHE A 76 10.59 -15.11 7.84
N LYS A 77 9.36 -15.57 7.56
CA LYS A 77 8.70 -15.39 6.27
C LYS A 77 8.59 -13.91 5.87
N LEU A 78 8.15 -13.04 6.78
CA LEU A 78 8.01 -11.60 6.51
C LEU A 78 9.35 -10.91 6.25
N CYS A 79 10.40 -11.28 6.98
CA CYS A 79 11.75 -10.75 6.72
C CYS A 79 12.28 -11.18 5.34
N LEU A 80 12.05 -12.43 4.92
CA LEU A 80 12.42 -12.90 3.58
C LEU A 80 11.62 -12.17 2.50
N ALA A 81 10.30 -12.01 2.69
CA ALA A 81 9.45 -11.27 1.77
C ALA A 81 9.90 -9.80 1.64
N ARG A 82 10.19 -9.12 2.76
CA ARG A 82 10.78 -7.77 2.76
C ARG A 82 12.10 -7.73 1.98
N ASN A 83 13.02 -8.66 2.25
CA ASN A 83 14.32 -8.72 1.56
C ASN A 83 14.15 -8.96 0.05
N LYS A 84 13.18 -9.80 -0.35
CA LYS A 84 12.82 -10.05 -1.75
C LYS A 84 12.30 -8.76 -2.41
N LEU A 85 11.40 -8.05 -1.74
CA LEU A 85 10.85 -6.77 -2.21
C LEU A 85 11.93 -5.69 -2.33
N MET A 86 12.82 -5.51 -1.34
CA MET A 86 13.91 -4.53 -1.40
C MET A 86 14.85 -4.78 -2.59
N ARG A 87 15.14 -6.06 -2.89
CA ARG A 87 15.98 -6.41 -4.05
C ARG A 87 15.27 -6.20 -5.38
N ALA A 88 13.97 -6.51 -5.44
CA ALA A 88 13.17 -6.39 -6.65
C ALA A 88 12.81 -4.93 -6.99
N TYR A 89 12.68 -4.07 -5.97
CA TYR A 89 12.24 -2.68 -6.10
C TYR A 89 13.22 -1.69 -5.46
N PRO A 90 14.49 -1.64 -5.93
CA PRO A 90 15.55 -0.87 -5.25
C PRO A 90 15.36 0.65 -5.26
N ASN A 91 14.49 1.20 -6.12
CA ASN A 91 14.14 2.63 -6.10
C ASN A 91 12.88 2.91 -5.30
N GLN A 92 11.87 2.04 -5.35
CA GLN A 92 10.57 2.22 -4.71
C GLN A 92 10.57 1.78 -3.25
N ILE A 93 11.42 0.83 -2.86
CA ILE A 93 11.49 0.32 -1.48
C ILE A 93 12.89 0.57 -0.95
N LYS A 94 12.98 1.37 0.12
CA LYS A 94 14.23 1.77 0.73
C LYS A 94 14.35 1.22 2.14
N GLU A 95 15.55 0.76 2.50
CA GLU A 95 15.86 0.47 3.89
C GLU A 95 15.74 1.73 4.74
N ILE A 96 15.16 1.60 5.93
CA ILE A 96 15.01 2.69 6.90
C ILE A 96 15.29 2.20 8.32
N GLY A 97 16.02 3.01 9.08
CA GLY A 97 16.31 2.71 10.49
C GLY A 97 15.12 3.05 11.39
N PHE A 98 14.86 2.19 12.36
CA PHE A 98 13.89 2.39 13.44
C PHE A 98 14.62 2.64 14.74
N LEU A 99 14.60 3.87 15.22
CA LEU A 99 15.17 4.25 16.51
C LEU A 99 14.08 4.13 17.58
N ALA A 100 14.07 3.02 18.30
CA ALA A 100 13.11 2.74 19.36
C ALA A 100 13.57 3.33 20.68
N SER A 101 12.85 4.33 21.19
CA SER A 101 13.12 5.02 22.44
C SER A 101 12.58 4.20 23.62
N LEU A 102 13.45 3.84 24.55
CA LEU A 102 13.12 3.02 25.71
C LEU A 102 12.64 3.89 26.87
N GLY A 103 11.39 4.33 26.78
CA GLY A 103 10.69 5.07 27.83
C GLY A 103 10.05 4.15 28.88
N PRO A 104 9.30 4.72 29.86
CA PRO A 104 8.64 3.96 30.92
C PRO A 104 7.62 2.92 30.42
N THR A 105 6.99 3.17 29.28
CA THR A 105 6.02 2.29 28.64
C THR A 105 6.65 1.17 27.79
N ALA A 106 7.97 1.21 27.59
CA ALA A 106 8.66 0.17 26.84
C ALA A 106 8.61 -1.17 27.60
N PRO A 107 8.21 -2.29 26.97
CA PRO A 107 8.03 -3.58 27.65
C PRO A 107 9.36 -4.27 28.01
N PHE A 108 10.49 -3.68 27.64
CA PHE A 108 11.83 -4.24 27.89
C PHE A 108 12.90 -3.15 28.02
N GLY A 109 13.99 -3.51 28.71
CA GLY A 109 15.16 -2.65 28.82
C GLY A 109 16.15 -2.80 27.65
N ARG A 110 17.21 -1.99 27.66
CA ARG A 110 18.19 -1.93 26.57
C ARG A 110 18.86 -3.28 26.22
N LEU A 111 19.19 -4.10 27.22
CA LEU A 111 19.85 -5.39 26.97
C LEU A 111 18.94 -6.37 26.24
N LEU A 112 17.69 -6.52 26.69
CA LEU A 112 16.72 -7.37 26.03
C LEU A 112 16.37 -6.81 24.64
N GLY A 113 16.25 -5.49 24.50
CA GLY A 113 16.05 -4.85 23.21
C GLY A 113 17.21 -5.07 22.23
N ALA A 114 18.46 -5.02 22.72
CA ALA A 114 19.63 -5.33 21.92
C ALA A 114 19.63 -6.78 21.43
N PHE A 115 19.34 -7.73 22.34
CA PHE A 115 19.24 -9.14 21.98
C PHE A 115 18.09 -9.41 21.01
N GLY A 116 16.90 -8.84 21.26
CA GLY A 116 15.74 -8.99 20.39
C GLY A 116 15.97 -8.44 18.99
N THR A 117 16.60 -7.28 18.86
CA THR A 117 16.91 -6.69 17.53
C THR A 117 18.03 -7.45 16.82
N LEU A 118 19.03 -7.97 17.53
CA LEU A 118 20.06 -8.83 16.95
C LEU A 118 19.46 -10.15 16.46
N PHE A 119 18.58 -10.77 17.25
CA PHE A 119 17.84 -11.98 16.87
C PHE A 119 16.95 -11.73 15.64
N TYR A 120 16.25 -10.59 15.62
CA TYR A 120 15.44 -10.18 14.46
C TYR A 120 16.28 -10.04 13.18
N TRP A 121 17.44 -9.44 13.27
CA TRP A 121 18.38 -9.31 12.16
C TRP A 121 18.90 -10.67 11.68
N ALA A 122 19.26 -11.57 12.63
CA ALA A 122 19.72 -12.91 12.33
C ALA A 122 18.62 -13.77 11.68
N ILE A 123 17.39 -13.75 12.22
CA ILE A 123 16.23 -14.48 11.64
C ILE A 123 15.87 -13.96 10.24
N GLY A 124 16.13 -12.68 9.96
CA GLY A 124 16.00 -12.05 8.63
C GLY A 124 17.16 -12.33 7.69
N LEU A 125 18.02 -13.31 7.99
CA LEU A 125 19.20 -13.70 7.21
C LEU A 125 20.15 -12.51 6.94
N LEU A 126 20.31 -11.63 7.90
CA LEU A 126 21.21 -10.45 7.82
C LEU A 126 20.89 -9.52 6.63
N GLY A 127 19.66 -9.53 6.16
CA GLY A 127 19.21 -8.85 4.94
C GLY A 127 19.06 -7.32 5.07
N THR A 128 19.39 -6.75 6.23
CA THR A 128 19.38 -5.31 6.49
C THR A 128 20.67 -4.88 7.21
N THR A 129 20.85 -3.58 7.39
CA THR A 129 21.94 -3.02 8.22
C THR A 129 21.87 -3.61 9.65
N PRO A 130 23.01 -3.98 10.27
CA PRO A 130 23.05 -4.51 11.63
C PRO A 130 22.43 -3.56 12.66
N PRO A 131 21.74 -4.09 13.70
CA PRO A 131 21.17 -3.27 14.76
C PRO A 131 22.25 -2.65 15.64
N SER A 132 21.88 -1.62 16.37
CA SER A 132 22.75 -0.92 17.31
C SER A 132 22.00 -0.43 18.54
N THR A 133 22.73 -0.14 19.61
CA THR A 133 22.15 0.39 20.85
C THR A 133 22.82 1.69 21.24
N TYR A 134 22.07 2.57 21.87
CA TYR A 134 22.56 3.90 22.22
C TYR A 134 22.32 4.20 23.71
N SER A 135 23.34 4.84 24.34
CA SER A 135 23.16 5.50 25.64
C SER A 135 22.16 6.66 25.50
N ALA A 136 21.62 7.13 26.61
CA ALA A 136 20.69 8.26 26.60
C ALA A 136 21.32 9.52 25.97
N LYS A 137 22.59 9.82 26.30
CA LYS A 137 23.31 10.93 25.69
C LYS A 137 23.40 10.79 24.17
N LYS A 138 23.80 9.60 23.68
CA LYS A 138 23.94 9.38 22.23
C LYS A 138 22.61 9.35 21.49
N ALA A 139 21.54 8.84 22.11
CA ALA A 139 20.20 8.87 21.54
C ALA A 139 19.71 10.31 21.34
N LYS A 140 19.91 11.18 22.35
CA LYS A 140 19.56 12.61 22.30
C LYS A 140 20.39 13.38 21.25
N GLU A 141 21.66 13.03 21.07
CA GLU A 141 22.51 13.60 20.01
C GLU A 141 22.05 13.20 18.60
N LEU A 142 21.54 11.97 18.46
CA LEU A 142 21.03 11.49 17.17
C LEU A 142 19.68 12.10 16.81
N GLU A 143 18.82 12.28 17.79
CA GLU A 143 17.48 12.84 17.67
C GLU A 143 17.19 13.79 18.83
N PRO A 144 17.41 15.09 18.64
CA PRO A 144 17.22 16.11 19.70
C PRO A 144 15.80 16.18 20.27
N ASN A 145 14.79 15.74 19.52
CA ASN A 145 13.41 15.70 19.98
C ASN A 145 13.08 14.52 20.91
N LEU A 146 14.00 13.56 21.11
CA LEU A 146 13.79 12.49 22.10
C LEU A 146 13.86 13.05 23.53
N ILE A 147 13.06 12.50 24.42
CA ILE A 147 13.09 12.87 25.85
C ILE A 147 14.47 12.55 26.43
N THR A 148 15.04 13.53 27.13
CA THR A 148 16.32 13.42 27.83
C THR A 148 16.32 12.25 28.82
N GLY A 149 17.43 11.52 28.90
CA GLY A 149 17.57 10.35 29.79
C GLY A 149 17.12 9.01 29.21
N ARG A 150 16.40 8.97 28.08
CA ARG A 150 15.96 7.72 27.45
C ARG A 150 17.05 7.08 26.61
N LYS A 151 17.33 5.80 26.85
CA LYS A 151 18.18 4.95 25.99
C LYS A 151 17.41 4.55 24.73
N ALA A 152 18.13 4.07 23.70
CA ALA A 152 17.48 3.61 22.49
C ALA A 152 18.13 2.34 21.93
N VAL A 153 17.35 1.58 21.16
CA VAL A 153 17.81 0.52 20.28
C VAL A 153 17.44 0.89 18.84
N LYS A 154 18.31 0.55 17.88
CA LYS A 154 18.03 0.80 16.47
C LYS A 154 18.10 -0.51 15.70
N TYR A 155 17.09 -0.77 14.90
CA TYR A 155 17.03 -1.86 13.94
C TYR A 155 16.60 -1.32 12.59
N PHE A 156 16.58 -2.15 11.56
CA PHE A 156 16.26 -1.72 10.20
C PHE A 156 15.18 -2.57 9.59
N ASP A 157 14.29 -1.91 8.87
CA ASP A 157 13.25 -2.47 8.01
C ASP A 157 13.21 -1.67 6.70
N ALA A 158 12.09 -1.68 5.99
CA ALA A 158 11.97 -0.96 4.75
C ALA A 158 10.71 -0.08 4.70
N GLN A 159 10.74 0.91 3.81
CA GLN A 159 9.68 1.90 3.59
C GLN A 159 9.47 2.13 2.10
N LEU A 160 8.24 2.50 1.74
CA LEU A 160 7.86 3.09 0.47
C LEU A 160 7.98 4.62 0.58
N PRO A 161 8.97 5.27 -0.08
CA PRO A 161 9.15 6.73 0.01
C PRO A 161 8.01 7.55 -0.58
N ASP A 162 7.33 7.04 -1.61
CA ASP A 162 6.17 7.73 -2.20
C ASP A 162 4.89 7.37 -1.43
N ASN A 163 4.15 6.36 -1.88
CA ASN A 163 3.01 5.80 -1.17
C ASN A 163 2.72 4.35 -1.57
N ASP A 164 1.92 3.70 -0.76
CA ASP A 164 1.43 2.35 -0.96
C ASP A 164 0.55 2.20 -2.22
N SER A 165 -0.35 3.15 -2.49
CA SER A 165 -1.23 3.10 -3.66
C SER A 165 -0.45 3.13 -4.97
N ARG A 166 0.63 3.92 -5.05
CA ARG A 166 1.50 3.95 -6.23
C ARG A 166 2.18 2.60 -6.44
N PHE A 167 2.63 1.97 -5.37
CA PHE A 167 3.23 0.64 -5.41
C PHE A 167 2.22 -0.42 -5.89
N VAL A 168 0.97 -0.36 -5.41
CA VAL A 168 -0.12 -1.22 -5.90
C VAL A 168 -0.37 -1.00 -7.38
N TYR A 169 -0.40 0.26 -7.83
CA TYR A 169 -0.64 0.59 -9.23
C TYR A 169 0.45 0.03 -10.16
N ASP A 170 1.68 -0.11 -9.69
CA ASP A 170 2.74 -0.72 -10.49
C ASP A 170 2.45 -2.17 -10.88
N PHE A 171 1.85 -2.98 -9.99
CA PHE A 171 1.40 -4.33 -10.34
C PHE A 171 0.27 -4.30 -11.38
N ILE A 172 -0.67 -3.36 -11.25
CA ILE A 172 -1.74 -3.17 -12.24
C ILE A 172 -1.15 -2.80 -13.60
N ARG A 173 -0.17 -1.91 -13.63
CA ARG A 173 0.55 -1.53 -14.84
C ARG A 173 1.30 -2.70 -15.47
N HIS A 174 1.90 -3.57 -14.66
CA HIS A 174 2.51 -4.82 -15.13
C HIS A 174 1.48 -5.77 -15.75
N ALA A 175 0.31 -5.92 -15.12
CA ALA A 175 -0.79 -6.71 -15.69
C ALA A 175 -1.28 -6.16 -17.03
N LYS A 176 -1.52 -4.83 -17.11
CA LYS A 176 -1.91 -4.14 -18.36
C LYS A 176 -0.89 -4.34 -19.48
N SER A 177 0.39 -4.26 -19.18
CA SER A 177 1.45 -4.43 -20.19
C SER A 177 1.50 -5.84 -20.78
N ARG A 178 0.84 -6.81 -20.12
CA ARG A 178 0.66 -8.20 -20.56
C ARG A 178 -0.77 -8.50 -21.06
N GLY A 179 -1.58 -7.47 -21.30
CA GLY A 179 -2.90 -7.60 -21.91
C GLY A 179 -4.05 -7.80 -20.93
N ALA A 180 -3.87 -7.64 -19.62
CA ALA A 180 -4.98 -7.63 -18.68
C ALA A 180 -5.91 -6.44 -18.94
N ASP A 181 -7.21 -6.70 -18.88
CA ASP A 181 -8.25 -5.67 -18.87
C ASP A 181 -8.48 -5.23 -17.42
N VAL A 182 -8.25 -3.94 -17.14
CA VAL A 182 -8.35 -3.38 -15.80
C VAL A 182 -9.37 -2.25 -15.77
N ARG A 183 -10.36 -2.35 -14.86
CA ARG A 183 -11.51 -1.44 -14.80
C ARG A 183 -11.72 -0.98 -13.35
N ASN A 184 -11.39 0.27 -13.06
CA ASN A 184 -11.82 0.92 -11.82
C ASN A 184 -13.28 1.39 -11.93
N TYR A 185 -13.89 1.81 -10.81
CA TYR A 185 -15.30 2.21 -10.73
C TYR A 185 -16.25 1.23 -11.39
N THR A 186 -15.91 -0.07 -11.29
CA THR A 186 -16.64 -1.17 -11.90
C THR A 186 -16.93 -2.23 -10.84
N GLU A 187 -18.19 -2.34 -10.42
CA GLU A 187 -18.67 -3.19 -9.34
C GLU A 187 -19.26 -4.50 -9.85
N LEU A 188 -18.90 -5.62 -9.23
CA LEU A 188 -19.62 -6.88 -9.41
C LEU A 188 -20.94 -6.81 -8.64
N ILE A 189 -22.08 -6.85 -9.36
CA ILE A 189 -23.42 -6.76 -8.76
C ILE A 189 -24.19 -8.08 -8.78
N ALA A 190 -23.84 -9.01 -9.67
CA ALA A 190 -24.42 -10.36 -9.70
C ALA A 190 -23.43 -11.35 -10.33
N ALA A 191 -23.53 -12.61 -9.95
CA ALA A 191 -22.71 -13.69 -10.48
C ALA A 191 -23.51 -14.99 -10.57
N LYS A 192 -23.31 -15.78 -11.64
CA LYS A 192 -23.93 -17.08 -11.84
C LYS A 192 -22.88 -18.07 -12.36
N PHE A 193 -22.83 -19.25 -11.77
CA PHE A 193 -21.94 -20.32 -12.21
C PHE A 193 -22.74 -21.43 -12.91
N GLN A 194 -22.36 -21.75 -14.14
CA GLN A 194 -22.95 -22.82 -14.96
C GLN A 194 -21.87 -23.56 -15.76
N GLY A 195 -20.82 -24.02 -15.05
CA GLY A 195 -19.61 -24.56 -15.69
C GLY A 195 -18.59 -23.49 -16.04
N GLU A 196 -19.02 -22.26 -16.32
CA GLU A 196 -18.25 -21.02 -16.34
C GLU A 196 -19.00 -19.94 -15.54
N TRP A 197 -18.31 -18.87 -15.18
CA TRP A 197 -18.89 -17.73 -14.49
C TRP A 197 -19.49 -16.76 -15.49
N GLU A 198 -20.74 -16.36 -15.28
CA GLU A 198 -21.36 -15.19 -15.86
C GLU A 198 -21.39 -14.09 -14.78
N LEU A 199 -20.70 -12.98 -15.04
CA LEU A 199 -20.49 -11.89 -14.09
C LEU A 199 -21.17 -10.62 -14.61
N THR A 200 -22.07 -10.05 -13.83
CA THR A 200 -22.73 -8.79 -14.14
C THR A 200 -22.00 -7.65 -13.46
N LEU A 201 -21.43 -6.76 -14.25
CA LEU A 201 -20.62 -5.63 -13.81
C LEU A 201 -21.36 -4.31 -14.03
N LYS A 202 -21.26 -3.39 -13.06
CA LYS A 202 -21.87 -2.05 -13.11
C LYS A 202 -20.78 -0.98 -13.05
N SER A 203 -20.76 -0.09 -14.05
CA SER A 203 -19.91 1.09 -14.07
C SER A 203 -20.78 2.33 -14.34
N GLY A 204 -20.96 3.17 -13.33
CA GLY A 204 -21.91 4.28 -13.34
C GLY A 204 -23.34 3.80 -13.59
N ARG A 205 -23.94 4.23 -14.72
CA ARG A 205 -25.29 3.78 -15.16
C ARG A 205 -25.26 2.58 -16.10
N LYS A 206 -24.09 2.16 -16.56
CA LYS A 206 -23.94 1.06 -17.53
C LYS A 206 -23.78 -0.26 -16.81
N THR A 207 -24.52 -1.27 -17.25
CA THR A 207 -24.36 -2.67 -16.83
C THR A 207 -23.86 -3.49 -18.01
N THR A 208 -22.88 -4.35 -17.77
CA THR A 208 -22.30 -5.25 -18.77
C THR A 208 -22.17 -6.65 -18.18
N THR A 209 -22.27 -7.66 -19.05
CA THR A 209 -22.03 -9.05 -18.66
C THR A 209 -20.75 -9.55 -19.33
N VAL A 210 -19.94 -10.25 -18.56
CA VAL A 210 -18.72 -10.93 -19.03
C VAL A 210 -18.73 -12.38 -18.54
N THR A 211 -17.92 -13.24 -19.17
CA THR A 211 -17.72 -14.61 -18.67
C THR A 211 -16.28 -14.86 -18.26
N ALA A 212 -16.08 -15.78 -17.31
CA ALA A 212 -14.76 -16.17 -16.83
C ALA A 212 -14.74 -17.65 -16.41
N ASN A 213 -13.62 -18.34 -16.65
CA ASN A 213 -13.45 -19.73 -16.24
C ASN A 213 -13.30 -19.87 -14.72
N SER A 214 -12.66 -18.88 -14.08
CA SER A 214 -12.39 -18.84 -12.63
C SER A 214 -12.52 -17.42 -12.09
N VAL A 215 -12.78 -17.29 -10.79
CA VAL A 215 -12.85 -16.00 -10.09
C VAL A 215 -11.87 -15.96 -8.93
N VAL A 216 -11.14 -14.85 -8.81
CA VAL A 216 -10.34 -14.52 -7.63
C VAL A 216 -11.04 -13.39 -6.86
N ASN A 217 -11.52 -13.69 -5.67
CA ASN A 217 -12.07 -12.69 -4.77
C ASN A 217 -10.94 -12.09 -3.92
N ALA A 218 -10.51 -10.88 -4.29
CA ALA A 218 -9.49 -10.09 -3.63
C ALA A 218 -10.06 -8.79 -3.03
N ALA A 219 -11.35 -8.80 -2.65
CA ALA A 219 -12.10 -7.61 -2.23
C ALA A 219 -11.74 -7.12 -0.81
N GLY A 220 -10.66 -7.64 -0.19
CA GLY A 220 -10.15 -7.19 1.10
C GLY A 220 -11.21 -7.20 2.21
N PRO A 221 -11.54 -6.06 2.85
CA PRO A 221 -12.57 -6.00 3.88
C PRO A 221 -13.97 -6.43 3.40
N TYR A 222 -14.23 -6.38 2.09
CA TYR A 222 -15.52 -6.77 1.47
C TYR A 222 -15.51 -8.20 0.92
N ALA A 223 -14.47 -9.00 1.21
CA ALA A 223 -14.34 -10.35 0.65
C ALA A 223 -15.53 -11.25 1.01
N GLN A 224 -16.11 -11.15 2.20
CA GLN A 224 -17.27 -11.92 2.61
C GLN A 224 -18.55 -11.54 1.82
N ASN A 225 -18.72 -10.25 1.49
CA ASN A 225 -19.83 -9.78 0.66
C ASN A 225 -19.73 -10.35 -0.77
N VAL A 226 -18.52 -10.29 -1.36
CA VAL A 226 -18.26 -10.86 -2.68
C VAL A 226 -18.42 -12.39 -2.66
N SER A 227 -17.92 -13.07 -1.61
CA SER A 227 -18.13 -14.51 -1.42
C SER A 227 -19.61 -14.89 -1.39
N SER A 228 -20.47 -14.06 -0.78
CA SER A 228 -21.92 -14.26 -0.76
C SER A 228 -22.52 -14.11 -2.17
N LEU A 229 -22.10 -13.11 -2.96
CA LEU A 229 -22.53 -12.95 -4.35
C LEU A 229 -22.13 -14.15 -5.24
N LEU A 230 -20.92 -14.69 -5.00
CA LEU A 230 -20.42 -15.88 -5.68
C LEU A 230 -21.03 -17.19 -5.15
N GLY A 231 -21.81 -17.13 -4.07
CA GLY A 231 -22.31 -18.32 -3.38
C GLY A 231 -21.18 -19.26 -2.94
N SER A 232 -20.00 -18.69 -2.62
CA SER A 232 -18.79 -19.42 -2.22
C SER A 232 -18.41 -19.00 -0.81
N LYS A 233 -18.99 -19.68 0.18
CA LYS A 233 -18.71 -19.39 1.61
C LYS A 233 -17.26 -19.73 1.99
N THR A 234 -16.64 -18.86 2.77
CA THR A 234 -15.33 -19.08 3.38
C THR A 234 -15.48 -19.75 4.75
N LYS A 235 -14.47 -20.52 5.14
CA LYS A 235 -14.36 -21.09 6.51
C LYS A 235 -13.92 -20.02 7.51
N ALA A 236 -12.88 -19.25 7.14
CA ALA A 236 -12.41 -18.15 7.96
C ALA A 236 -13.34 -16.94 7.90
N GLY A 237 -13.44 -16.24 9.04
CA GLY A 237 -14.11 -14.95 9.15
C GLY A 237 -13.15 -13.78 9.12
N LEU A 238 -13.70 -12.56 9.13
CA LEU A 238 -12.94 -11.32 9.25
C LEU A 238 -13.41 -10.51 10.45
N VAL A 239 -12.47 -9.99 11.22
CA VAL A 239 -12.69 -8.90 12.18
C VAL A 239 -11.93 -7.67 11.71
N PHE A 240 -12.43 -6.49 12.06
CA PHE A 240 -11.90 -5.25 11.53
C PHE A 240 -11.20 -4.42 12.60
N SER A 241 -10.01 -3.92 12.27
CA SER A 241 -9.22 -3.01 13.08
C SER A 241 -8.97 -1.72 12.34
N LYS A 242 -9.46 -0.61 12.88
CA LYS A 242 -9.19 0.74 12.39
C LYS A 242 -7.80 1.19 12.81
N GLY A 243 -7.01 1.71 11.88
CA GLY A 243 -5.73 2.36 12.13
C GLY A 243 -5.72 3.77 11.57
N ILE A 244 -5.31 4.73 12.40
CA ILE A 244 -5.23 6.15 12.06
C ILE A 244 -3.78 6.59 12.01
N HIS A 245 -3.45 7.40 11.01
CA HIS A 245 -2.22 8.20 10.99
C HIS A 245 -2.58 9.66 10.69
N LEU A 246 -1.86 10.58 11.31
CA LEU A 246 -1.94 12.01 11.03
C LEU A 246 -0.65 12.47 10.35
N ILE A 247 -0.77 13.33 9.36
CA ILE A 247 0.36 13.93 8.66
C ILE A 247 0.46 15.39 9.06
N LEU A 248 1.63 15.77 9.55
CA LEU A 248 1.90 17.07 10.12
C LEU A 248 2.71 17.95 9.15
N ASN A 249 2.43 19.25 9.15
CA ASN A 249 3.24 20.26 8.44
C ASN A 249 4.59 20.55 9.11
N ARG A 250 5.10 19.58 9.86
CA ARG A 250 6.32 19.73 10.68
C ARG A 250 7.21 18.50 10.55
N LYS A 251 8.50 18.73 10.37
CA LYS A 251 9.52 17.69 10.46
C LYS A 251 9.84 17.42 11.94
N LEU A 252 9.67 16.19 12.40
CA LEU A 252 9.89 15.77 13.79
C LEU A 252 11.16 14.94 13.98
N THR A 253 11.82 14.54 12.89
CA THR A 253 13.07 13.75 12.93
C THR A 253 14.21 14.53 12.29
N GLU A 254 15.37 14.56 12.92
CA GLU A 254 16.56 15.18 12.30
C GLU A 254 17.10 14.34 11.15
N LYS A 255 17.14 13.02 11.36
CA LYS A 255 17.60 12.07 10.35
C LYS A 255 16.41 11.41 9.66
N TYR A 256 16.62 10.92 8.43
CA TYR A 256 15.64 10.10 7.74
C TYR A 256 15.57 8.72 8.39
N GLN A 257 14.83 8.62 9.48
CA GLN A 257 14.61 7.40 10.25
C GLN A 257 13.26 7.46 10.96
N VAL A 258 12.68 6.31 11.26
CA VAL A 258 11.47 6.17 12.05
C VAL A 258 11.81 6.28 13.53
N LEU A 259 11.09 7.11 14.30
CA LEU A 259 11.11 7.03 15.76
C LEU A 259 10.00 6.08 16.19
N ALA A 260 10.34 5.12 17.05
CA ALA A 260 9.40 4.15 17.58
C ALA A 260 9.26 4.31 19.10
N PHE A 261 8.02 4.26 19.57
CA PHE A 261 7.66 4.38 20.97
C PHE A 261 6.61 3.31 21.32
N TRP A 262 6.34 3.15 22.60
CA TRP A 262 5.19 2.41 23.09
C TRP A 262 4.21 3.38 23.72
N ASP A 263 2.93 3.26 23.35
CA ASP A 263 1.86 4.03 23.96
C ASP A 263 1.56 3.55 25.40
N GLU A 264 0.58 4.16 26.05
CA GLU A 264 0.18 3.82 27.42
C GLU A 264 -0.39 2.41 27.58
N GLU A 265 -0.79 1.77 26.46
CA GLU A 265 -1.26 0.38 26.41
C GLU A 265 -0.15 -0.60 25.97
N GLY A 266 1.09 -0.12 25.81
CA GLY A 266 2.23 -0.92 25.37
C GLY A 266 2.24 -1.25 23.88
N ARG A 267 1.47 -0.53 23.04
CA ARG A 267 1.46 -0.73 21.59
C ARG A 267 2.50 0.16 20.91
N LEU A 268 3.06 -0.34 19.81
CA LEU A 268 4.03 0.42 19.00
C LEU A 268 3.35 1.61 18.31
N PHE A 269 3.96 2.76 18.48
CA PHE A 269 3.59 4.05 17.92
C PHE A 269 4.78 4.66 17.20
N TYR A 270 4.57 5.34 16.07
CA TYR A 270 5.66 5.80 15.21
C TYR A 270 5.58 7.28 14.86
N VAL A 271 6.77 7.86 14.63
CA VAL A 271 6.99 9.04 13.81
C VAL A 271 7.73 8.61 12.55
N LEU A 272 7.11 8.77 11.39
CA LEU A 272 7.66 8.39 10.11
C LEU A 272 8.05 9.65 9.32
N PRO A 273 9.27 9.73 8.78
CA PRO A 273 9.68 10.87 7.95
C PRO A 273 8.95 10.87 6.60
N MET A 274 8.50 12.06 6.17
CA MET A 274 7.87 12.29 4.87
C MET A 274 8.41 13.59 4.24
N GLY A 275 9.67 13.63 3.85
CA GLY A 275 10.32 14.84 3.36
C GLY A 275 10.36 15.94 4.42
N ASP A 276 9.69 17.05 4.17
CA ASP A 276 9.53 18.19 5.08
C ASP A 276 8.39 18.00 6.11
N ARG A 277 7.70 16.86 6.08
CA ARG A 277 6.56 16.48 6.91
C ARG A 277 6.89 15.30 7.81
N SER A 278 5.99 14.99 8.72
CA SER A 278 6.04 13.77 9.51
C SER A 278 4.66 13.11 9.56
N MET A 279 4.61 11.81 9.42
CA MET A 279 3.42 11.02 9.67
C MET A 279 3.52 10.38 11.05
N ILE A 280 2.49 10.54 11.88
CA ILE A 280 2.42 10.02 13.25
C ILE A 280 1.28 9.03 13.41
N GLY A 281 1.45 8.01 14.22
CA GLY A 281 0.47 6.93 14.47
C GLY A 281 1.21 5.61 14.76
N THR A 282 0.50 4.53 14.92
CA THR A 282 -0.89 4.26 14.48
C THR A 282 -1.79 3.93 15.67
N THR A 283 -3.10 4.08 15.50
CA THR A 283 -4.09 3.49 16.40
C THR A 283 -4.39 2.05 16.00
N ASP A 284 -5.07 1.32 16.88
CA ASP A 284 -5.53 -0.06 16.64
C ASP A 284 -6.86 -0.23 17.37
N THR A 285 -7.97 0.18 16.75
CA THR A 285 -9.31 0.22 17.37
C THR A 285 -10.23 -0.76 16.64
N ARG A 286 -10.90 -1.66 17.39
CA ARG A 286 -11.89 -2.59 16.82
C ARG A 286 -13.08 -1.82 16.25
N VAL A 287 -13.53 -2.18 15.06
CA VAL A 287 -14.70 -1.64 14.39
C VAL A 287 -15.56 -2.77 13.82
N GLU A 288 -16.86 -2.53 13.70
CA GLU A 288 -17.80 -3.53 13.19
C GLU A 288 -17.90 -3.52 11.66
N LYS A 289 -17.60 -2.38 11.03
CA LYS A 289 -17.74 -2.17 9.59
C LYS A 289 -16.43 -1.72 8.98
N PRO A 290 -16.20 -2.03 7.70
CA PRO A 290 -14.97 -1.64 7.01
C PRO A 290 -14.91 -0.15 6.60
N GLU A 291 -16.03 0.56 6.66
CA GLU A 291 -16.06 2.01 6.42
C GLU A 291 -15.63 2.75 7.68
N THR A 292 -14.62 3.63 7.52
CA THR A 292 -14.13 4.40 8.65
C THR A 292 -13.65 5.78 8.22
N LYS A 293 -13.64 6.70 9.18
CA LYS A 293 -13.06 8.04 9.08
C LYS A 293 -12.34 8.36 10.37
N THR A 294 -11.35 9.23 10.27
CA THR A 294 -10.74 9.84 11.45
C THR A 294 -11.79 10.69 12.18
N ASN A 295 -11.92 10.50 13.48
CA ASN A 295 -12.78 11.30 14.34
C ASN A 295 -11.94 12.13 15.32
N LYS A 296 -12.59 12.96 16.12
CA LYS A 296 -11.93 13.88 17.05
C LYS A 296 -11.16 13.12 18.14
N GLU A 297 -11.72 12.04 18.65
CA GLU A 297 -11.13 11.19 19.68
C GLU A 297 -9.84 10.52 19.16
N ASP A 298 -9.82 10.11 17.88
CA ASP A 298 -8.61 9.57 17.22
C ASP A 298 -7.50 10.63 17.18
N ILE A 299 -7.84 11.87 16.78
CA ILE A 299 -6.89 12.99 16.69
C ILE A 299 -6.32 13.31 18.08
N GLU A 300 -7.21 13.51 19.07
CA GLU A 300 -6.81 13.80 20.44
C GLU A 300 -5.91 12.72 21.03
N PHE A 301 -6.24 11.43 20.78
CA PHE A 301 -5.42 10.30 21.23
C PHE A 301 -4.02 10.36 20.61
N VAL A 302 -3.93 10.47 19.28
CA VAL A 302 -2.64 10.48 18.56
C VAL A 302 -1.80 11.67 18.98
N LEU A 303 -2.38 12.88 19.10
CA LEU A 303 -1.65 14.07 19.55
C LEU A 303 -1.19 13.96 21.00
N ARG A 304 -2.01 13.41 21.89
CA ARG A 304 -1.64 13.17 23.30
C ARG A 304 -0.45 12.21 23.38
N GLN A 305 -0.50 11.08 22.65
CA GLN A 305 0.57 10.09 22.66
C GLN A 305 1.89 10.67 22.15
N ILE A 306 1.89 11.38 21.03
CA ILE A 306 3.14 11.93 20.46
C ILE A 306 3.76 13.03 21.34
N ASN A 307 2.93 13.92 21.88
CA ASN A 307 3.42 14.97 22.77
C ASN A 307 3.98 14.42 24.09
N ALA A 308 3.52 13.26 24.54
CA ALA A 308 4.06 12.57 25.72
C ALA A 308 5.39 11.85 25.43
N GLN A 309 5.75 11.60 24.17
CA GLN A 309 6.93 10.83 23.77
C GLN A 309 8.07 11.68 23.25
N LEU A 310 7.84 12.96 22.96
CA LEU A 310 8.83 13.90 22.43
C LEU A 310 9.02 15.10 23.36
N GLU A 311 10.27 15.58 23.44
CA GLU A 311 10.65 16.81 24.14
C GLU A 311 10.71 17.95 23.13
N LEU A 312 9.56 18.58 22.90
CA LEU A 312 9.38 19.63 21.90
C LEU A 312 9.29 21.00 22.58
N ALA A 313 9.85 22.04 21.95
CA ALA A 313 9.72 23.41 22.43
C ALA A 313 8.25 23.88 22.48
N ASN A 314 7.44 23.46 21.48
CA ASN A 314 6.01 23.68 21.44
C ASN A 314 5.31 22.33 21.14
N PRO A 315 4.24 21.99 21.89
CA PRO A 315 3.44 20.80 21.60
C PRO A 315 2.88 20.82 20.19
N ILE A 316 2.60 19.64 19.66
CA ILE A 316 1.91 19.48 18.38
C ILE A 316 0.42 19.67 18.62
N THR A 317 -0.21 20.49 17.77
CA THR A 317 -1.61 20.86 17.84
C THR A 317 -2.36 20.49 16.56
N GLU A 318 -3.69 20.47 16.60
CA GLU A 318 -4.55 20.02 15.49
C GLU A 318 -4.36 20.85 14.23
N ASP A 319 -4.11 22.16 14.35
CA ASP A 319 -3.89 23.07 13.22
C ASP A 319 -2.63 22.74 12.39
N GLN A 320 -1.75 21.90 12.92
CA GLN A 320 -0.57 21.39 12.20
C GLN A 320 -0.85 20.14 11.35
N ILE A 321 -2.07 19.60 11.41
CA ILE A 321 -2.46 18.43 10.61
C ILE A 321 -2.78 18.90 9.19
N VAL A 322 -2.10 18.32 8.20
CA VAL A 322 -2.33 18.63 6.77
C VAL A 322 -3.16 17.55 6.08
N ALA A 323 -3.09 16.32 6.56
CA ALA A 323 -3.84 15.18 6.04
C ALA A 323 -3.94 14.07 7.09
N ASP A 324 -4.83 13.13 6.85
CA ASP A 324 -4.96 11.92 7.64
C ASP A 324 -5.06 10.67 6.77
N ARG A 325 -4.82 9.53 7.40
CA ARG A 325 -5.09 8.19 6.89
C ARG A 325 -5.97 7.46 7.87
N SER A 326 -7.04 6.87 7.38
CA SER A 326 -7.98 6.08 8.18
C SER A 326 -8.29 4.78 7.44
N GLY A 327 -7.62 3.71 7.82
CA GLY A 327 -7.73 2.41 7.16
C GLY A 327 -8.26 1.32 8.07
N VAL A 328 -8.98 0.37 7.49
CA VAL A 328 -9.43 -0.83 8.18
C VAL A 328 -8.60 -2.03 7.73
N ARG A 329 -8.01 -2.71 8.71
CA ARG A 329 -7.28 -3.96 8.53
C ARG A 329 -8.26 -5.11 8.68
N PRO A 330 -8.48 -5.94 7.63
CA PRO A 330 -9.23 -7.18 7.78
C PRO A 330 -8.31 -8.24 8.44
N LEU A 331 -8.61 -8.62 9.66
CA LEU A 331 -7.89 -9.65 10.41
C LEU A 331 -8.64 -10.97 10.26
N VAL A 332 -7.92 -12.03 9.93
CA VAL A 332 -8.47 -13.36 9.71
C VAL A 332 -8.72 -14.04 11.07
N VAL A 333 -9.90 -14.62 11.26
CA VAL A 333 -10.27 -15.44 12.42
C VAL A 333 -10.72 -16.81 11.94
N GLU A 334 -10.29 -17.87 12.63
CA GLU A 334 -10.67 -19.24 12.30
C GLU A 334 -12.13 -19.54 12.68
N SER A 335 -12.74 -20.52 11.99
CA SER A 335 -14.12 -20.94 12.25
C SER A 335 -14.29 -21.51 13.67
N GLY A 336 -15.26 -21.00 14.41
CA GLY A 336 -15.56 -21.44 15.78
C GLY A 336 -15.00 -20.52 16.87
N GLU A 337 -14.13 -19.62 16.53
CA GLU A 337 -13.65 -18.56 17.41
C GLU A 337 -14.59 -17.36 17.26
N SER A 338 -15.60 -17.28 18.12
CA SER A 338 -16.42 -16.07 18.20
C SER A 338 -15.53 -14.93 18.70
N GLY A 339 -15.24 -13.97 17.84
CA GLY A 339 -14.35 -12.85 18.14
C GLY A 339 -14.77 -11.93 19.29
N SER A 340 -15.67 -12.37 20.16
CA SER A 340 -16.14 -11.63 21.33
C SER A 340 -15.28 -11.81 22.57
N ASN A 341 -14.46 -12.89 22.68
CA ASN A 341 -13.70 -13.23 23.89
C ASN A 341 -12.20 -13.43 23.68
N GLN A 342 -11.67 -13.34 22.46
CA GLN A 342 -10.23 -13.39 22.23
C GLN A 342 -9.62 -11.99 22.31
N ASP A 343 -8.38 -11.94 22.82
CA ASP A 343 -7.54 -10.76 22.68
C ASP A 343 -7.23 -10.54 21.19
N TRP A 344 -8.09 -9.75 20.53
CA TRP A 344 -7.99 -9.47 19.10
C TRP A 344 -6.66 -8.77 18.70
N HIS A 345 -5.94 -8.21 19.68
CA HIS A 345 -4.59 -7.69 19.50
C HIS A 345 -3.56 -8.81 19.25
N ALA A 346 -3.85 -10.01 19.73
CA ALA A 346 -3.03 -11.21 19.53
C ALA A 346 -3.35 -11.95 18.23
N LEU A 347 -4.42 -11.57 17.49
CA LEU A 347 -4.77 -12.22 16.23
C LEU A 347 -3.64 -12.14 15.23
N SER A 348 -3.32 -13.28 14.64
CA SER A 348 -2.31 -13.37 13.59
C SER A 348 -2.74 -12.54 12.36
N ARG A 349 -1.84 -11.71 11.86
CA ARG A 349 -2.05 -10.92 10.64
C ARG A 349 -1.56 -11.65 9.40
N LYS A 350 -1.70 -12.98 9.36
CA LYS A 350 -1.46 -13.79 8.18
C LYS A 350 -2.59 -13.58 7.19
N HIS A 351 -2.30 -13.74 5.91
CA HIS A 351 -3.35 -13.94 4.94
C HIS A 351 -3.85 -15.39 5.00
N ALA A 352 -5.07 -15.61 4.54
CA ALA A 352 -5.60 -16.93 4.27
C ALA A 352 -6.12 -16.97 2.83
N ILE A 353 -5.78 -18.02 2.12
CA ILE A 353 -6.31 -18.29 0.78
C ILE A 353 -7.20 -19.51 0.87
N GLU A 354 -8.45 -19.36 0.48
CA GLU A 354 -9.42 -20.44 0.45
C GLU A 354 -9.91 -20.71 -0.97
N ALA A 355 -9.86 -21.96 -1.39
CA ALA A 355 -10.27 -22.41 -2.70
C ALA A 355 -11.57 -23.21 -2.66
N ASN A 356 -12.55 -22.78 -3.45
CA ASN A 356 -13.75 -23.56 -3.77
C ASN A 356 -13.56 -24.19 -5.16
N ARG A 357 -13.20 -25.50 -5.18
CA ARG A 357 -12.87 -26.23 -6.41
C ARG A 357 -14.09 -26.44 -7.30
N ASP A 358 -15.27 -26.68 -6.69
CA ASP A 358 -16.51 -26.95 -7.44
C ASP A 358 -16.95 -25.75 -8.27
N LYS A 359 -16.72 -24.54 -7.74
CA LYS A 359 -17.05 -23.27 -8.41
C LYS A 359 -15.84 -22.54 -8.99
N ARG A 360 -14.63 -23.06 -8.85
CA ARG A 360 -13.38 -22.43 -9.28
C ARG A 360 -13.23 -21.00 -8.77
N VAL A 361 -13.41 -20.82 -7.45
CA VAL A 361 -13.23 -19.54 -6.76
C VAL A 361 -12.06 -19.63 -5.81
N VAL A 362 -11.14 -18.68 -5.90
CA VAL A 362 -10.10 -18.42 -4.89
C VAL A 362 -10.47 -17.17 -4.12
N THR A 363 -10.55 -17.24 -2.80
CA THR A 363 -10.81 -16.09 -1.93
C THR A 363 -9.59 -15.77 -1.08
N ILE A 364 -9.12 -14.52 -1.16
CA ILE A 364 -7.98 -14.02 -0.38
C ILE A 364 -8.52 -13.20 0.79
N LEU A 365 -8.22 -13.63 2.01
CA LEU A 365 -8.62 -12.97 3.24
C LEU A 365 -7.40 -12.38 3.95
N GLY A 366 -7.51 -11.15 4.44
CA GLY A 366 -6.43 -10.48 5.17
C GLY A 366 -5.21 -10.17 4.29
N GLY A 367 -4.02 -10.26 4.90
CA GLY A 367 -2.74 -10.06 4.21
C GLY A 367 -2.06 -8.74 4.57
N LYS A 368 -0.78 -8.68 4.24
CA LYS A 368 0.09 -7.51 4.42
C LYS A 368 0.75 -7.16 3.10
N LEU A 369 1.01 -5.87 2.90
CA LEU A 369 1.77 -5.41 1.75
C LEU A 369 3.15 -6.10 1.66
N THR A 370 3.82 -6.33 2.77
CA THR A 370 5.11 -7.04 2.82
C THR A 370 5.05 -8.44 2.21
N ASP A 371 3.92 -9.14 2.36
CA ASP A 371 3.75 -10.55 1.95
C ASP A 371 3.10 -10.72 0.57
N CYS A 372 2.89 -9.62 -0.14
CA CYS A 372 2.08 -9.59 -1.36
C CYS A 372 2.59 -10.52 -2.48
N LEU A 373 3.90 -10.68 -2.63
CA LEU A 373 4.45 -11.57 -3.67
C LEU A 373 4.08 -13.03 -3.42
N ASN A 374 4.08 -13.47 -2.16
CA ASN A 374 3.68 -14.83 -1.79
C ASN A 374 2.19 -15.05 -2.11
N VAL A 375 1.34 -14.05 -1.86
CA VAL A 375 -0.10 -14.11 -2.24
C VAL A 375 -0.25 -14.35 -3.75
N GLY A 376 0.51 -13.65 -4.59
CA GLY A 376 0.48 -13.86 -6.05
C GLY A 376 0.89 -15.28 -6.46
N GLU A 377 1.94 -15.84 -5.83
CA GLU A 377 2.42 -17.20 -6.07
C GLU A 377 1.37 -18.24 -5.60
N GLU A 378 0.80 -18.09 -4.41
CA GLU A 378 -0.22 -18.99 -3.87
C GLU A 378 -1.50 -18.99 -4.72
N VAL A 379 -1.93 -17.84 -5.27
CA VAL A 379 -3.08 -17.78 -6.18
C VAL A 379 -2.83 -18.58 -7.46
N ILE A 380 -1.63 -18.51 -8.03
CA ILE A 380 -1.23 -19.34 -9.17
C ILE A 380 -1.37 -20.83 -8.83
N ASP A 381 -0.87 -21.25 -7.68
CA ASP A 381 -0.88 -22.65 -7.26
C ASP A 381 -2.31 -23.17 -7.04
N GLU A 382 -3.19 -22.35 -6.46
CA GLU A 382 -4.60 -22.72 -6.31
C GLU A 382 -5.33 -22.88 -7.66
N LEU A 383 -5.05 -21.98 -8.62
CA LEU A 383 -5.66 -22.08 -9.95
C LEU A 383 -5.11 -23.27 -10.76
N LYS A 384 -3.83 -23.63 -10.61
CA LYS A 384 -3.29 -24.92 -11.10
C LYS A 384 -4.06 -26.10 -10.48
N GLY A 385 -4.38 -26.01 -9.19
CA GLY A 385 -5.20 -27.00 -8.48
C GLY A 385 -6.62 -27.15 -9.04
N PHE A 386 -7.14 -26.17 -9.80
CA PHE A 386 -8.40 -26.29 -10.55
C PHE A 386 -8.22 -26.94 -11.93
N GLY A 387 -7.00 -27.33 -12.31
CA GLY A 387 -6.69 -27.88 -13.62
C GLY A 387 -6.47 -26.83 -14.70
N MET A 388 -6.29 -25.56 -14.33
CA MET A 388 -5.95 -24.51 -15.31
C MET A 388 -4.50 -24.70 -15.80
N LYS A 389 -4.34 -24.56 -17.12
CA LYS A 389 -3.00 -24.54 -17.73
C LYS A 389 -2.43 -23.12 -17.57
N LEU A 390 -1.39 -23.01 -16.79
CA LEU A 390 -0.68 -21.78 -16.53
C LEU A 390 0.77 -21.93 -16.99
N ASP A 391 1.26 -20.96 -17.76
CA ASP A 391 2.67 -20.88 -18.13
C ASP A 391 3.52 -20.56 -16.89
N ASP A 392 4.83 -20.78 -16.99
CA ASP A 392 5.74 -20.27 -15.97
C ASP A 392 5.74 -18.74 -16.01
N PRO A 393 5.30 -18.04 -14.95
CA PRO A 393 5.24 -16.59 -14.94
C PRO A 393 6.62 -15.94 -14.96
N GLY A 394 7.68 -16.68 -14.73
CA GLY A 394 9.03 -16.17 -14.58
C GLY A 394 9.10 -15.07 -13.50
N THR A 395 9.88 -14.02 -13.75
CA THR A 395 9.93 -12.85 -12.88
C THR A 395 8.81 -11.88 -13.28
N TRP A 396 7.67 -11.98 -12.61
CA TRP A 396 6.47 -11.18 -12.89
C TRP A 396 6.39 -9.87 -12.08
N PHE A 397 7.34 -9.64 -11.21
CA PHE A 397 7.43 -8.46 -10.32
C PHE A 397 8.82 -7.82 -10.43
N GLY A 398 8.96 -6.62 -9.86
CA GLY A 398 10.23 -5.89 -9.80
C GLY A 398 10.27 -4.67 -10.71
N GLU A 399 11.25 -3.82 -10.45
CA GLU A 399 11.55 -2.67 -11.30
C GLU A 399 12.22 -3.16 -12.60
N GLY A 400 11.98 -2.43 -13.68
CA GLY A 400 12.68 -2.66 -14.94
C GLY A 400 14.18 -2.33 -14.88
N SER A 401 14.88 -2.45 -16.03
CA SER A 401 16.31 -2.15 -16.15
C SER A 401 16.66 -0.76 -15.65
N GLN A 402 17.80 -0.65 -14.97
CA GLN A 402 18.35 0.60 -14.42
C GLN A 402 19.42 1.23 -15.34
N GLU A 403 19.75 0.61 -16.46
CA GLU A 403 20.85 1.01 -17.36
C GLU A 403 20.77 2.46 -17.84
N ARG A 404 19.56 2.92 -18.13
CA ARG A 404 19.34 4.27 -18.65
C ARG A 404 19.10 5.33 -17.57
N LYS A 405 19.26 5.00 -16.29
CA LYS A 405 18.98 5.93 -15.19
C LYS A 405 19.87 7.17 -15.24
N THR A 406 21.17 7.00 -15.48
CA THR A 406 22.11 8.12 -15.57
C THR A 406 21.79 9.04 -16.77
N GLU A 407 21.44 8.47 -17.94
CA GLU A 407 20.97 9.22 -19.12
C GLU A 407 19.72 10.02 -18.77
N PHE A 408 18.77 9.42 -18.04
CA PHE A 408 17.55 10.10 -17.62
C PHE A 408 17.83 11.31 -16.73
N PHE A 409 18.72 11.17 -15.74
CA PHE A 409 19.10 12.27 -14.86
C PHE A 409 19.75 13.43 -15.64
N ALA A 410 20.64 13.14 -16.58
CA ALA A 410 21.24 14.15 -17.45
C ALA A 410 20.18 14.87 -18.30
N ARG A 411 19.17 14.15 -18.77
CA ARG A 411 18.07 14.75 -19.55
C ARG A 411 17.19 15.65 -18.69
N VAL A 412 16.84 15.25 -17.46
CA VAL A 412 16.11 16.11 -16.52
C VAL A 412 16.90 17.38 -16.22
N ALA A 413 18.22 17.28 -15.99
CA ALA A 413 19.08 18.43 -15.75
C ALA A 413 19.06 19.45 -16.91
N ALA A 414 18.94 18.99 -18.15
CA ALA A 414 18.82 19.85 -19.32
C ALA A 414 17.42 20.51 -19.45
N GLN A 415 16.40 19.97 -18.79
CA GLN A 415 15.01 20.42 -18.96
C GLN A 415 14.46 21.23 -17.76
N THR A 416 15.17 21.29 -16.61
CA THR A 416 14.73 22.04 -15.44
C THR A 416 15.80 22.95 -14.87
N LYS A 417 15.38 24.00 -14.15
CA LYS A 417 16.22 24.82 -13.28
C LYS A 417 15.96 24.53 -11.79
N GLY A 418 15.01 23.64 -11.49
CA GLY A 418 14.67 23.22 -10.14
C GLY A 418 15.65 22.19 -9.58
N ASP A 419 15.26 21.52 -8.49
CA ASP A 419 16.04 20.44 -7.88
C ASP A 419 16.04 19.20 -8.78
N VAL A 420 17.13 19.04 -9.53
CA VAL A 420 17.31 17.95 -10.52
C VAL A 420 17.24 16.58 -9.84
N ASP A 421 17.90 16.42 -8.69
CA ASP A 421 17.96 15.14 -8.01
C ASP A 421 16.59 14.72 -7.46
N LEU A 422 15.86 15.67 -6.90
CA LEU A 422 14.51 15.43 -6.37
C LEU A 422 13.54 15.05 -7.51
N ILE A 423 13.52 15.83 -8.60
CA ILE A 423 12.64 15.60 -9.75
C ILE A 423 12.99 14.29 -10.44
N ALA A 424 14.26 14.09 -10.80
CA ALA A 424 14.68 12.88 -11.50
C ALA A 424 14.51 11.62 -10.69
N SER A 425 14.86 11.65 -9.38
CA SER A 425 14.65 10.51 -8.48
C SER A 425 13.18 10.18 -8.31
N GLY A 426 12.31 11.19 -8.16
CA GLY A 426 10.87 11.01 -8.04
C GLY A 426 10.27 10.38 -9.30
N LEU A 427 10.54 10.96 -10.45
CA LEU A 427 10.07 10.45 -11.74
C LEU A 427 10.56 9.03 -12.02
N TRP A 428 11.87 8.77 -11.79
CA TRP A 428 12.44 7.44 -12.00
C TRP A 428 11.81 6.39 -11.06
N ARG A 429 11.61 6.74 -9.81
CA ARG A 429 10.99 5.86 -8.81
C ARG A 429 9.56 5.50 -9.18
N ARG A 430 8.76 6.47 -9.67
CA ARG A 430 7.34 6.26 -10.02
C ARG A 430 7.12 5.63 -11.40
N HIS A 431 8.02 5.86 -12.35
CA HIS A 431 7.81 5.47 -13.76
C HIS A 431 8.87 4.56 -14.35
N GLY A 432 10.05 4.44 -13.72
CA GLY A 432 11.18 3.69 -14.28
C GLY A 432 11.59 4.24 -15.65
N GLN A 433 11.82 3.38 -16.62
CA GLN A 433 12.17 3.79 -17.98
C GLN A 433 11.09 4.61 -18.70
N ARG A 434 9.81 4.45 -18.33
CA ARG A 434 8.72 5.29 -18.88
C ARG A 434 8.84 6.76 -18.49
N ALA A 435 9.68 7.10 -17.51
CA ALA A 435 9.96 8.47 -17.15
C ALA A 435 10.45 9.33 -18.35
N PHE A 436 11.08 8.72 -19.35
CA PHE A 436 11.43 9.39 -20.59
C PHE A 436 10.22 9.86 -21.40
N GLU A 437 9.14 9.08 -21.39
CA GLU A 437 7.86 9.43 -22.03
C GLU A 437 7.18 10.55 -21.25
N VAL A 438 7.18 10.45 -19.91
CA VAL A 438 6.58 11.42 -19.01
C VAL A 438 7.14 12.82 -19.20
N ILE A 439 8.47 12.97 -19.27
CA ILE A 439 9.10 14.30 -19.40
C ILE A 439 9.02 14.90 -20.80
N GLY A 440 8.82 14.08 -21.83
CA GLY A 440 8.76 14.56 -23.22
C GLY A 440 10.01 15.35 -23.63
N LYS A 441 9.81 16.45 -24.39
CA LYS A 441 10.89 17.34 -24.89
C LYS A 441 10.83 18.75 -24.29
N GLU A 442 9.78 19.08 -23.56
CA GLU A 442 9.52 20.41 -23.02
C GLU A 442 10.29 20.67 -21.72
N LYS A 443 10.34 21.94 -21.31
CA LYS A 443 10.87 22.30 -19.99
C LYS A 443 9.97 21.72 -18.92
N LEU A 444 10.58 21.13 -17.90
CA LEU A 444 9.85 20.62 -16.75
C LEU A 444 9.42 21.75 -15.84
N GLU A 445 8.13 21.78 -15.53
CA GLU A 445 7.55 22.75 -14.62
C GLU A 445 7.27 22.08 -13.28
N ASP A 446 8.05 22.45 -12.25
CA ASP A 446 7.79 22.01 -10.88
C ASP A 446 6.52 22.66 -10.34
N LEU A 447 5.62 21.86 -9.79
CA LEU A 447 4.33 22.31 -9.26
C LEU A 447 4.35 22.52 -7.76
N PHE A 448 5.28 21.87 -7.06
CA PHE A 448 5.30 21.86 -5.60
C PHE A 448 6.73 21.85 -5.09
N ASP A 449 7.13 22.89 -4.39
CA ASP A 449 8.43 22.93 -3.74
C ASP A 449 8.65 21.70 -2.86
N GLY A 450 9.78 21.03 -3.03
CA GLY A 450 10.20 19.88 -2.22
C GLY A 450 9.49 18.54 -2.51
N LEU A 451 8.63 18.44 -3.54
CA LEU A 451 7.98 17.17 -3.91
C LEU A 451 8.55 16.53 -5.18
N GLY A 452 9.19 17.29 -6.06
CA GLY A 452 9.70 16.80 -7.33
C GLY A 452 8.61 16.24 -8.24
N ILE A 453 7.43 16.89 -8.25
CA ILE A 453 6.28 16.54 -9.07
C ILE A 453 6.05 17.65 -10.11
N THR A 454 6.06 17.28 -11.38
CA THR A 454 5.98 18.21 -12.50
C THR A 454 4.60 18.24 -13.16
N ALA A 455 4.29 19.34 -13.86
CA ALA A 455 3.06 19.47 -14.65
C ALA A 455 2.98 18.39 -15.74
N GLN A 456 4.12 18.04 -16.36
CA GLN A 456 4.21 16.98 -17.36
C GLN A 456 3.82 15.62 -16.76
N GLU A 457 4.26 15.35 -15.54
CA GLU A 457 3.89 14.11 -14.83
C GLU A 457 2.39 14.03 -14.55
N LEU A 458 1.78 15.13 -14.08
CA LEU A 458 0.33 15.17 -13.87
C LEU A 458 -0.45 14.89 -15.15
N ARG A 459 -0.07 15.52 -16.26
CA ARG A 459 -0.71 15.29 -17.57
C ARG A 459 -0.59 13.84 -18.00
N TYR A 460 0.62 13.30 -17.95
CA TYR A 460 0.86 11.92 -18.33
C TYR A 460 0.04 10.94 -17.51
N VAL A 461 0.06 11.07 -16.18
CA VAL A 461 -0.66 10.21 -15.27
C VAL A 461 -2.18 10.30 -15.49
N ALA A 462 -2.72 11.52 -15.62
CA ALA A 462 -4.14 11.71 -15.88
C ALA A 462 -4.63 11.06 -17.19
N GLN A 463 -3.77 11.01 -18.21
CA GLN A 463 -4.11 10.48 -19.53
C GLN A 463 -3.91 8.96 -19.66
N HIS A 464 -3.02 8.34 -18.84
CA HIS A 464 -2.56 6.96 -19.06
C HIS A 464 -2.84 6.00 -17.89
N GLU A 465 -3.29 6.51 -16.74
CA GLU A 465 -3.38 5.72 -15.52
C GLU A 465 -4.81 5.65 -14.92
N GLU A 466 -5.85 5.55 -15.77
CA GLU A 466 -7.27 5.38 -15.39
C GLU A 466 -7.73 6.38 -14.31
N VAL A 467 -7.31 7.62 -14.42
CA VAL A 467 -7.72 8.70 -13.53
C VAL A 467 -9.13 9.17 -13.90
N VAL A 468 -10.02 9.18 -12.93
CA VAL A 468 -11.42 9.65 -13.07
C VAL A 468 -11.69 10.86 -12.18
N THR A 469 -11.03 10.92 -11.02
CA THR A 469 -11.22 12.00 -10.04
C THR A 469 -9.90 12.66 -9.66
N ARG A 470 -9.99 13.87 -9.12
CA ARG A 470 -8.83 14.57 -8.53
C ARG A 470 -8.11 13.72 -7.47
N SER A 471 -8.86 12.96 -6.67
CA SER A 471 -8.29 12.08 -5.63
C SER A 471 -7.51 10.90 -6.23
N ASP A 472 -7.92 10.36 -7.39
CA ASP A 472 -7.17 9.33 -8.07
C ASP A 472 -5.78 9.86 -8.45
N LEU A 473 -5.74 11.07 -9.03
CA LEU A 473 -4.51 11.72 -9.46
C LEU A 473 -3.61 12.10 -8.27
N LEU A 474 -4.15 12.92 -7.34
CA LEU A 474 -3.32 13.63 -6.35
C LEU A 474 -3.11 12.86 -5.02
N ARG A 475 -3.89 11.79 -4.75
CA ARG A 475 -3.69 10.96 -3.56
C ARG A 475 -3.10 9.59 -3.90
N ARG A 476 -3.59 8.94 -4.97
CA ARG A 476 -3.25 7.54 -5.27
C ARG A 476 -2.15 7.38 -6.31
N ARG A 477 -2.20 8.11 -7.42
CA ARG A 477 -1.13 8.04 -8.41
C ARG A 477 0.08 8.87 -8.01
N LEU A 478 -0.15 10.04 -7.43
CA LEU A 478 0.88 10.97 -6.93
C LEU A 478 0.61 11.31 -5.46
N PRO A 479 1.62 11.35 -4.57
CA PRO A 479 1.41 11.52 -3.13
C PRO A 479 1.18 13.00 -2.70
N VAL A 480 0.54 13.81 -3.54
CA VAL A 480 0.41 15.26 -3.33
C VAL A 480 -0.49 15.56 -2.13
N MET A 481 -1.69 14.94 -2.07
CA MET A 481 -2.66 15.16 -0.99
C MET A 481 -2.18 14.60 0.36
N MET A 482 -1.08 13.85 0.38
CA MET A 482 -0.45 13.41 1.61
C MET A 482 0.60 14.40 2.13
N ALA A 483 1.09 15.30 1.26
CA ALA A 483 2.14 16.25 1.57
C ALA A 483 1.67 17.71 1.58
N ARG A 484 0.47 17.99 1.08
CA ARG A 484 -0.10 19.34 0.99
C ARG A 484 -1.55 19.34 1.45
N SER A 485 -1.88 20.31 2.28
CA SER A 485 -3.26 20.54 2.76
C SER A 485 -4.18 21.00 1.63
N GLU A 486 -5.48 20.83 1.80
CA GLU A 486 -6.48 21.33 0.85
C GLU A 486 -6.35 22.84 0.61
N LYS A 487 -5.97 23.61 1.63
CA LYS A 487 -5.73 25.06 1.51
C LYS A 487 -4.52 25.36 0.61
N GLU A 488 -3.41 24.63 0.77
CA GLU A 488 -2.23 24.76 -0.08
C GLU A 488 -2.55 24.37 -1.53
N LEU A 489 -3.30 23.28 -1.73
CA LEU A 489 -3.72 22.82 -3.05
C LEU A 489 -4.65 23.85 -3.73
N ALA A 490 -5.63 24.38 -3.01
CA ALA A 490 -6.56 25.37 -3.54
C ALA A 490 -5.88 26.70 -3.91
N SER A 491 -4.83 27.09 -3.19
CA SER A 491 -4.07 28.31 -3.46
C SER A 491 -3.07 28.19 -4.61
N ASN A 492 -2.74 26.97 -5.04
CA ASN A 492 -1.80 26.71 -6.14
C ASN A 492 -2.48 26.93 -7.50
N LYS A 493 -2.39 28.15 -8.03
CA LYS A 493 -3.03 28.54 -9.32
C LYS A 493 -2.60 27.66 -10.50
N LYS A 494 -1.32 27.24 -10.54
CA LYS A 494 -0.83 26.38 -11.62
C LYS A 494 -1.50 25.01 -11.58
N LEU A 495 -1.61 24.42 -10.41
CA LEU A 495 -2.34 23.16 -10.21
C LEU A 495 -3.81 23.31 -10.61
N GLN A 496 -4.49 24.38 -10.13
CA GLN A 496 -5.91 24.57 -10.41
C GLN A 496 -6.18 24.71 -11.92
N ASN A 497 -5.35 25.49 -12.64
CA ASN A 497 -5.45 25.59 -14.10
C ASN A 497 -5.25 24.24 -14.79
N LEU A 498 -4.28 23.46 -14.31
CA LEU A 498 -3.99 22.14 -14.88
C LEU A 498 -5.12 21.15 -14.62
N LEU A 499 -5.73 21.15 -13.42
CA LEU A 499 -6.88 20.29 -13.12
C LEU A 499 -8.08 20.63 -14.01
N VAL A 500 -8.35 21.93 -14.26
CA VAL A 500 -9.40 22.35 -15.21
C VAL A 500 -9.09 21.88 -16.64
N GLU A 501 -7.83 22.03 -17.10
CA GLU A 501 -7.37 21.50 -18.41
C GLU A 501 -7.64 19.99 -18.54
N LEU A 502 -7.45 19.24 -17.45
CA LEU A 502 -7.62 17.79 -17.41
C LEU A 502 -9.06 17.34 -17.15
N GLY A 503 -9.98 18.25 -16.88
CA GLY A 503 -11.38 17.93 -16.57
C GLY A 503 -11.59 17.33 -15.18
N LEU A 504 -10.73 17.67 -14.19
CA LEU A 504 -10.70 17.13 -12.83
C LEU A 504 -11.07 18.17 -11.77
#